data_95caf8f8be1c3a535dd11dccbfe7c288
#
_entry.id   95caf8f8be1c3a535dd11dccbfe7c288
#
_cell.length_a   1.000
_cell.length_b   1.000
_cell.length_c   1.000
_cell.angle_alpha   90.00
_cell.angle_beta   90.00
_cell.angle_gamma   90.00
#
_symmetry.space_group_name_H-M   'P 1'
#
loop_
_entity.id
_entity.type
_entity.pdbx_description
1 polymer ?
#
loop_
_entity_poly.entity_id
_entity_poly.type
_entity_poly.pdbx_seq_one_letter_code
_entity_poly.pdbx_strand_id
1 'polypeptide(L)'
;IEKVPMTAIAESLSVSTSTVIRKLKEFKFKTDLNYLPEHMSWDEYSFKKGKMSFIAQDFDSRKIVAILDGRTQVTIRNHFLRFSIQVRSRVKVITMDMFSPYYDIARKFFPNAKIVLDRFHIVQHLSRAMNRVRIKIMNQFDRRAHEYKALKRYWKLIQQDNYTLSSKRFYH
;
A
#
# COMPACT_ATOMS: atom_id res chain seq x y z
N ILE A 1 -0.96 -18.35 1.62
CA ILE A 1 -2.32 -18.48 2.19
C ILE A 1 -3.27 -18.12 1.06
N GLU A 2 -4.05 -19.10 0.60
CA GLU A 2 -5.11 -18.86 -0.38
C GLU A 2 -6.13 -17.88 0.20
N LYS A 3 -6.45 -16.84 -0.55
CA LYS A 3 -7.52 -15.90 -0.19
C LYS A 3 -8.86 -16.55 -0.53
N VAL A 4 -9.47 -17.23 0.42
CA VAL A 4 -10.77 -17.85 0.25
C VAL A 4 -11.86 -16.85 0.66
N PRO A 5 -12.84 -16.53 -0.22
CA PRO A 5 -13.98 -15.70 0.13
C PRO A 5 -14.80 -16.33 1.28
N MET A 6 -15.38 -15.50 2.16
CA MET A 6 -16.22 -16.00 3.26
C MET A 6 -17.46 -16.78 2.77
N THR A 7 -17.95 -16.46 1.57
CA THR A 7 -19.02 -17.21 0.91
C THR A 7 -18.59 -18.63 0.58
N ALA A 8 -17.40 -18.83 -0.01
CA ALA A 8 -16.90 -20.16 -0.32
C ALA A 8 -16.61 -20.99 0.94
N ILE A 9 -16.16 -20.36 2.04
CA ILE A 9 -16.02 -21.02 3.34
C ILE A 9 -17.40 -21.45 3.86
N ALA A 10 -18.39 -20.57 3.76
CA ALA A 10 -19.75 -20.85 4.20
C ALA A 10 -20.36 -22.02 3.43
N GLU A 11 -20.18 -22.05 2.12
CA GLU A 11 -20.64 -23.14 1.23
C GLU A 11 -19.93 -24.45 1.57
N SER A 12 -18.61 -24.45 1.71
CA SER A 12 -17.84 -25.66 2.04
C SER A 12 -18.19 -26.27 3.40
N LEU A 13 -18.63 -25.45 4.35
CA LEU A 13 -19.01 -25.88 5.70
C LEU A 13 -20.54 -26.02 5.87
N SER A 14 -21.32 -25.80 4.82
CA SER A 14 -22.80 -25.83 4.86
C SER A 14 -23.40 -24.96 5.95
N VAL A 15 -22.82 -23.75 6.16
CA VAL A 15 -23.28 -22.76 7.14
C VAL A 15 -23.55 -21.42 6.47
N SER A 16 -24.26 -20.52 7.16
CA SER A 16 -24.46 -19.16 6.64
C SER A 16 -23.16 -18.33 6.71
N THR A 17 -22.99 -17.39 5.78
CA THR A 17 -21.86 -16.44 5.79
C THR A 17 -21.83 -15.64 7.09
N SER A 18 -22.99 -15.32 7.69
CA SER A 18 -23.08 -14.66 8.99
C SER A 18 -22.51 -15.52 10.14
N THR A 19 -22.69 -16.84 10.07
CA THR A 19 -22.08 -17.78 11.02
C THR A 19 -20.55 -17.78 10.91
N VAL A 20 -20.02 -17.81 9.68
CA VAL A 20 -18.57 -17.72 9.44
C VAL A 20 -18.01 -16.41 10.04
N ILE A 21 -18.64 -15.27 9.75
CA ILE A 21 -18.24 -13.96 10.27
C ILE A 21 -18.27 -13.92 11.80
N ARG A 22 -19.34 -14.46 12.42
CA ARG A 22 -19.45 -14.54 13.87
C ARG A 22 -18.34 -15.38 14.48
N LYS A 23 -18.05 -16.56 13.92
CA LYS A 23 -16.98 -17.43 14.38
C LYS A 23 -15.60 -16.82 14.21
N LEU A 24 -15.32 -16.15 13.11
CA LEU A 24 -14.06 -15.42 12.91
C LEU A 24 -13.84 -14.30 13.93
N LYS A 25 -14.91 -13.63 14.40
CA LYS A 25 -14.83 -12.62 15.48
C LYS A 25 -14.47 -13.22 16.84
N GLU A 26 -14.78 -14.49 17.08
CA GLU A 26 -14.42 -15.21 18.30
C GLU A 26 -12.92 -15.58 18.34
N PHE A 27 -12.23 -15.63 17.19
CA PHE A 27 -10.81 -15.87 17.12
C PHE A 27 -9.99 -14.69 17.65
N LYS A 28 -9.39 -14.88 18.80
CA LYS A 28 -8.42 -13.93 19.36
C LYS A 28 -7.02 -14.34 18.92
N PHE A 29 -6.48 -13.68 17.91
CA PHE A 29 -5.08 -13.85 17.54
C PHE A 29 -4.20 -13.26 18.65
N LYS A 30 -3.42 -14.11 19.32
CA LYS A 30 -2.40 -13.62 20.25
C LYS A 30 -1.24 -13.10 19.44
N THR A 31 -0.93 -11.81 19.57
CA THR A 31 0.29 -11.23 19.02
C THR A 31 1.48 -11.76 19.83
N ASP A 32 2.44 -12.36 19.16
CA ASP A 32 3.72 -12.65 19.80
C ASP A 32 4.51 -11.35 19.96
N LEU A 33 4.66 -10.89 21.19
CA LEU A 33 5.38 -9.67 21.51
C LEU A 33 6.90 -9.83 21.58
N ASN A 34 7.41 -11.07 21.42
CA ASN A 34 8.83 -11.37 21.42
C ASN A 34 9.45 -11.39 20.03
N TYR A 35 8.62 -11.25 18.98
CA TYR A 35 9.06 -11.34 17.59
C TYR A 35 8.53 -10.20 16.75
N LEU A 36 9.43 -9.61 15.97
CA LEU A 36 9.16 -8.79 14.79
C LEU A 36 10.10 -9.20 13.67
N PRO A 37 9.66 -9.21 12.41
CA PRO A 37 10.53 -9.57 11.29
C PRO A 37 11.62 -8.50 11.08
N GLU A 38 12.75 -8.91 10.55
CA GLU A 38 13.88 -8.00 10.25
C GLU A 38 13.53 -7.00 9.14
N HIS A 39 12.70 -7.41 8.18
CA HIS A 39 12.23 -6.58 7.09
C HIS A 39 10.71 -6.47 7.16
N MET A 40 10.19 -5.26 7.32
CA MET A 40 8.76 -4.99 7.33
C MET A 40 8.34 -4.13 6.14
N SER A 41 7.12 -4.34 5.67
CA SER A 41 6.41 -3.43 4.77
C SER A 41 5.23 -2.82 5.51
N TRP A 42 5.10 -1.49 5.47
CA TRP A 42 4.00 -0.73 6.05
C TRP A 42 3.18 -0.09 4.93
N ASP A 43 1.86 -0.30 4.99
CA ASP A 43 0.94 0.19 3.97
C ASP A 43 -0.42 0.51 4.59
N GLU A 44 -1.34 0.99 3.78
CA GLU A 44 -2.72 1.29 4.15
C GLU A 44 -3.68 0.36 3.42
N TYR A 45 -4.69 -0.08 4.14
CA TYR A 45 -5.75 -0.90 3.59
C TYR A 45 -7.14 -0.31 3.87
N SER A 46 -8.00 -0.28 2.86
CA SER A 46 -9.37 0.18 3.00
C SER A 46 -10.33 -0.99 3.09
N PHE A 47 -10.93 -1.21 4.26
CA PHE A 47 -12.00 -2.22 4.44
C PHE A 47 -13.38 -1.69 4.03
N LYS A 48 -13.60 -0.38 4.18
CA LYS A 48 -14.84 0.29 3.84
C LYS A 48 -14.53 1.64 3.21
N LYS A 49 -15.42 2.11 2.33
CA LYS A 49 -15.30 3.44 1.72
C LYS A 49 -15.06 4.49 2.80
N GLY A 50 -13.93 5.21 2.71
CA GLY A 50 -13.55 6.27 3.63
C GLY A 50 -12.87 5.83 4.93
N LYS A 51 -12.73 4.52 5.22
CA LYS A 51 -11.99 4.02 6.39
C LYS A 51 -10.71 3.33 5.94
N MET A 52 -9.59 3.93 6.32
CA MET A 52 -8.25 3.39 6.09
C MET A 52 -7.70 2.77 7.37
N SER A 53 -7.12 1.60 7.25
CA SER A 53 -6.47 0.85 8.31
C SER A 53 -4.99 0.71 8.01
N PHE A 54 -4.16 0.72 9.03
CA PHE A 54 -2.73 0.45 8.91
C PHE A 54 -2.51 -1.06 8.81
N ILE A 55 -1.62 -1.46 7.92
CA ILE A 55 -1.15 -2.84 7.78
C ILE A 55 0.37 -2.88 7.86
N ALA A 56 0.90 -3.81 8.67
CA ALA A 56 2.31 -4.18 8.66
C ALA A 56 2.45 -5.63 8.23
N GLN A 57 3.39 -5.90 7.37
CA GLN A 57 3.65 -7.21 6.77
C GLN A 57 5.13 -7.54 6.88
N ASP A 58 5.46 -8.80 7.13
CA ASP A 58 6.79 -9.33 6.93
C ASP A 58 7.10 -9.34 5.42
N PHE A 59 8.14 -8.62 5.04
CA PHE A 59 8.50 -8.46 3.64
C PHE A 59 8.93 -9.78 2.99
N ASP A 60 9.62 -10.63 3.75
CA ASP A 60 10.21 -11.87 3.24
C ASP A 60 9.15 -12.99 3.15
N SER A 61 8.44 -13.25 4.24
CA SER A 61 7.45 -14.33 4.30
C SER A 61 6.06 -13.96 3.80
N ARG A 62 5.81 -12.67 3.55
CA ARG A 62 4.49 -12.11 3.17
C ARG A 62 3.39 -12.30 4.22
N LYS A 63 3.75 -12.68 5.43
CA LYS A 63 2.80 -12.83 6.53
C LYS A 63 2.41 -11.48 7.11
N ILE A 64 1.15 -11.34 7.48
CA ILE A 64 0.66 -10.14 8.15
C ILE A 64 1.19 -10.12 9.59
N VAL A 65 1.86 -9.03 9.96
CA VAL A 65 2.37 -8.77 11.31
C VAL A 65 1.30 -8.07 12.14
N ALA A 66 0.63 -7.08 11.57
CA ALA A 66 -0.42 -6.32 12.24
C ALA A 66 -1.42 -5.73 11.23
N ILE A 67 -2.68 -5.69 11.63
CA ILE A 67 -3.74 -4.87 11.01
C ILE A 67 -4.36 -4.06 12.13
N LEU A 68 -4.33 -2.73 12.01
CA LEU A 68 -4.83 -1.82 13.04
C LEU A 68 -6.07 -1.09 12.53
N ASP A 69 -7.09 -0.96 13.38
CA ASP A 69 -8.27 -0.13 13.07
C ASP A 69 -7.86 1.35 13.12
N GLY A 70 -7.75 1.94 11.92
CA GLY A 70 -7.24 3.29 11.72
C GLY A 70 -5.74 3.35 11.45
N ARG A 71 -5.31 4.55 10.99
CA ARG A 71 -3.93 4.83 10.57
C ARG A 71 -3.29 6.00 11.31
N THR A 72 -3.84 6.37 12.47
CA THR A 72 -3.31 7.49 13.24
C THR A 72 -1.96 7.14 13.85
N GLN A 73 -1.10 8.15 14.02
CA GLN A 73 0.19 7.97 14.70
C GLN A 73 0.03 7.34 16.08
N VAL A 74 -1.02 7.74 16.81
CA VAL A 74 -1.30 7.22 18.16
C VAL A 74 -1.60 5.72 18.11
N THR A 75 -2.45 5.29 17.19
CA THR A 75 -2.80 3.87 17.02
C THR A 75 -1.57 3.01 16.72
N ILE A 76 -0.75 3.43 15.77
CA ILE A 76 0.45 2.71 15.35
C ILE A 76 1.49 2.70 16.46
N ARG A 77 1.74 3.86 17.09
CA ARG A 77 2.64 3.99 18.24
C ARG A 77 2.26 3.05 19.36
N ASN A 78 0.99 3.07 19.78
CA ASN A 78 0.51 2.25 20.90
C ASN A 78 0.64 0.76 20.60
N HIS A 79 0.47 0.35 19.34
CA HIS A 79 0.70 -1.03 18.95
C HIS A 79 2.17 -1.43 19.09
N PHE A 80 3.10 -0.67 18.52
CA PHE A 80 4.53 -1.02 18.54
C PHE A 80 5.19 -0.79 19.89
N LEU A 81 4.68 0.07 20.75
CA LEU A 81 5.17 0.22 22.13
C LEU A 81 4.92 -1.02 23.00
N ARG A 82 4.05 -1.94 22.60
CA ARG A 82 3.87 -3.23 23.29
C ARG A 82 5.08 -4.14 23.15
N PHE A 83 5.89 -3.96 22.11
CA PHE A 83 7.14 -4.69 21.89
C PHE A 83 8.28 -4.02 22.65
N SER A 84 9.13 -4.83 23.26
CA SER A 84 10.33 -4.31 23.94
C SER A 84 11.27 -3.61 22.96
N ILE A 85 12.14 -2.72 23.48
CA ILE A 85 13.14 -2.04 22.65
C ILE A 85 14.08 -3.06 21.98
N GLN A 86 14.42 -4.17 22.66
CA GLN A 86 15.27 -5.22 22.12
C GLN A 86 14.63 -5.88 20.88
N VAL A 87 13.32 -6.12 20.91
CA VAL A 87 12.58 -6.71 19.77
C VAL A 87 12.53 -5.72 18.62
N ARG A 88 12.20 -4.45 18.90
CA ARG A 88 12.15 -3.39 17.88
C ARG A 88 13.51 -3.10 17.25
N SER A 89 14.59 -3.22 18.00
CA SER A 89 15.96 -3.02 17.50
C SER A 89 16.45 -4.13 16.55
N ARG A 90 15.75 -5.27 16.47
CA ARG A 90 16.06 -6.35 15.51
C ARG A 90 15.56 -6.02 14.10
N VAL A 91 14.62 -5.08 13.96
CA VAL A 91 14.12 -4.66 12.65
C VAL A 91 15.20 -3.87 11.93
N LYS A 92 15.56 -4.31 10.72
CA LYS A 92 16.66 -3.77 9.91
C LYS A 92 16.15 -2.83 8.79
N VAL A 93 14.98 -3.15 8.22
CA VAL A 93 14.41 -2.39 7.11
C VAL A 93 12.91 -2.24 7.29
N ILE A 94 12.40 -1.03 7.02
CA ILE A 94 10.96 -0.76 6.93
C ILE A 94 10.71 -0.08 5.58
N THR A 95 9.99 -0.78 4.69
CA THR A 95 9.48 -0.18 3.45
C THR A 95 8.12 0.45 3.70
N MET A 96 7.88 1.64 3.16
CA MET A 96 6.62 2.36 3.37
C MET A 96 6.30 3.32 2.23
N ASP A 97 5.04 3.77 2.17
CA ASP A 97 4.63 4.90 1.34
C ASP A 97 5.28 6.21 1.84
N MET A 98 5.24 7.23 0.97
CA MET A 98 5.74 8.59 1.27
C MET A 98 4.86 9.35 2.29
N PHE A 99 4.14 8.64 3.17
CA PHE A 99 3.32 9.25 4.19
C PHE A 99 4.16 9.67 5.40
N SER A 100 4.39 10.97 5.54
CA SER A 100 5.27 11.56 6.57
C SER A 100 5.04 11.02 8.00
N PRO A 101 3.79 10.83 8.47
CA PRO A 101 3.54 10.31 9.82
C PRO A 101 4.16 8.93 10.10
N TYR A 102 4.27 8.08 9.09
CA TYR A 102 4.89 6.75 9.25
C TYR A 102 6.39 6.83 9.39
N TYR A 103 7.00 7.75 8.65
CA TYR A 103 8.44 7.99 8.72
C TYR A 103 8.88 8.37 10.13
N ASP A 104 8.18 9.31 10.76
CA ASP A 104 8.49 9.79 12.11
C ASP A 104 8.36 8.67 13.15
N ILE A 105 7.31 7.85 13.05
CA ILE A 105 7.13 6.70 13.93
C ILE A 105 8.23 5.67 13.73
N ALA A 106 8.51 5.28 12.48
CA ALA A 106 9.52 4.29 12.17
C ALA A 106 10.89 4.72 12.69
N ARG A 107 11.29 5.96 12.42
CA ARG A 107 12.57 6.51 12.89
C ARG A 107 12.67 6.56 14.42
N LYS A 108 11.58 6.91 15.11
CA LYS A 108 11.57 7.04 16.58
C LYS A 108 11.56 5.69 17.30
N PHE A 109 10.85 4.70 16.76
CA PHE A 109 10.59 3.45 17.48
C PHE A 109 11.46 2.28 17.03
N PHE A 110 12.11 2.37 15.87
CA PHE A 110 12.96 1.32 15.31
C PHE A 110 14.38 1.86 15.06
N PRO A 111 15.20 1.92 16.11
CA PRO A 111 16.48 2.68 16.08
C PRO A 111 17.47 2.17 15.05
N ASN A 112 17.43 0.87 14.71
CA ASN A 112 18.35 0.24 13.76
C ASN A 112 17.75 0.10 12.35
N ALA A 113 16.48 0.46 12.16
CA ALA A 113 15.81 0.26 10.89
C ALA A 113 16.18 1.34 9.85
N LYS A 114 16.58 0.88 8.66
CA LYS A 114 16.66 1.74 7.48
C LYS A 114 15.26 1.89 6.89
N ILE A 115 14.83 3.13 6.66
CA ILE A 115 13.53 3.42 6.07
C ILE A 115 13.71 3.53 4.56
N VAL A 116 12.94 2.74 3.82
CA VAL A 116 12.96 2.70 2.35
C VAL A 116 11.59 3.10 1.83
N LEU A 117 11.55 4.10 0.96
CA LEU A 117 10.30 4.50 0.30
C LEU A 117 9.95 3.51 -0.81
N ASP A 118 8.68 3.12 -0.87
CA ASP A 118 8.20 2.21 -1.90
C ASP A 118 8.26 2.91 -3.27
N ARG A 119 9.03 2.30 -4.19
CA ARG A 119 9.18 2.76 -5.57
C ARG A 119 7.85 2.91 -6.29
N PHE A 120 6.89 2.02 -6.04
CA PHE A 120 5.58 2.08 -6.68
C PHE A 120 4.88 3.41 -6.41
N HIS A 121 4.86 3.86 -5.16
CA HIS A 121 4.26 5.13 -4.77
C HIS A 121 5.00 6.33 -5.38
N ILE A 122 6.34 6.29 -5.47
CA ILE A 122 7.14 7.34 -6.12
C ILE A 122 6.74 7.46 -7.60
N VAL A 123 6.72 6.34 -8.34
CA VAL A 123 6.33 6.31 -9.76
C VAL A 123 4.90 6.78 -9.95
N GLN A 124 3.99 6.38 -9.06
CA GLN A 124 2.60 6.81 -9.11
C GLN A 124 2.44 8.32 -8.89
N HIS A 125 3.19 8.92 -7.95
CA HIS A 125 3.21 10.37 -7.74
C HIS A 125 3.73 11.11 -8.96
N LEU A 126 4.83 10.64 -9.56
CA LEU A 126 5.39 11.21 -10.78
C LEU A 126 4.39 11.14 -11.93
N SER A 127 3.78 9.99 -12.16
CA SER A 127 2.75 9.80 -13.20
C SER A 127 1.55 10.73 -13.02
N ARG A 128 1.11 10.95 -11.78
CA ARG A 128 0.04 11.92 -11.46
C ARG A 128 0.46 13.36 -11.74
N ALA A 129 1.72 13.73 -11.42
CA ALA A 129 2.25 15.07 -11.72
C ALA A 129 2.34 15.31 -13.22
N MET A 130 2.90 14.37 -13.98
CA MET A 130 2.95 14.42 -15.45
C MET A 130 1.56 14.53 -16.07
N ASN A 131 0.58 13.79 -15.56
CA ASN A 131 -0.81 13.87 -16.04
C ASN A 131 -1.43 15.25 -15.80
N ARG A 132 -1.15 15.90 -14.66
CA ARG A 132 -1.63 17.27 -14.41
C ARG A 132 -1.05 18.25 -15.40
N VAL A 133 0.25 18.17 -15.69
CA VAL A 133 0.90 19.02 -16.71
C VAL A 133 0.29 18.77 -18.08
N ARG A 134 0.14 17.52 -18.49
CA ARG A 134 -0.51 17.14 -19.75
C ARG A 134 -1.91 17.75 -19.87
N ILE A 135 -2.75 17.63 -18.84
CA ILE A 135 -4.12 18.17 -18.84
C ILE A 135 -4.08 19.69 -18.93
N LYS A 136 -3.17 20.35 -18.20
CA LYS A 136 -3.00 21.82 -18.27
C LYS A 136 -2.65 22.27 -19.70
N ILE A 137 -1.72 21.60 -20.36
CA ILE A 137 -1.34 21.91 -21.74
C ILE A 137 -2.48 21.59 -22.69
N MET A 138 -3.11 20.44 -22.56
CA MET A 138 -4.24 20.01 -23.40
C MET A 138 -5.39 21.03 -23.39
N ASN A 139 -5.70 21.60 -22.24
CA ASN A 139 -6.79 22.58 -22.09
C ASN A 139 -6.48 23.96 -22.68
N GLN A 140 -5.26 24.20 -23.17
CA GLN A 140 -4.91 25.40 -23.92
C GLN A 140 -5.35 25.34 -25.39
N PHE A 141 -5.67 24.16 -25.90
CA PHE A 141 -6.10 23.94 -27.27
C PHE A 141 -7.62 23.81 -27.35
N ASP A 142 -8.17 24.20 -28.52
CA ASP A 142 -9.57 23.91 -28.82
C ASP A 142 -9.85 22.39 -28.79
N ARG A 143 -11.02 22.00 -28.30
CA ARG A 143 -11.39 20.58 -28.18
C ARG A 143 -11.44 19.82 -29.51
N ARG A 144 -11.62 20.53 -30.64
CA ARG A 144 -11.60 19.95 -31.98
C ARG A 144 -10.20 19.90 -32.58
N ALA A 145 -9.24 20.63 -32.02
CA ALA A 145 -7.86 20.66 -32.48
C ALA A 145 -7.18 19.27 -32.40
N HIS A 146 -6.25 19.03 -33.31
CA HIS A 146 -5.50 17.78 -33.36
C HIS A 146 -4.69 17.56 -32.08
N GLU A 147 -4.06 18.62 -31.55
CA GLU A 147 -3.25 18.62 -30.34
C GLU A 147 -4.05 18.18 -29.12
N TYR A 148 -5.27 18.72 -28.95
CA TYR A 148 -6.18 18.30 -27.87
C TYR A 148 -6.49 16.80 -27.96
N LYS A 149 -6.88 16.33 -29.15
CA LYS A 149 -7.23 14.93 -29.39
C LYS A 149 -6.03 14.01 -29.18
N ALA A 150 -4.84 14.40 -29.64
CA ALA A 150 -3.62 13.65 -29.47
C ALA A 150 -3.21 13.51 -27.98
N LEU A 151 -3.19 14.63 -27.25
CA LEU A 151 -2.88 14.63 -25.81
C LEU A 151 -3.92 13.84 -24.99
N LYS A 152 -5.18 13.84 -25.40
CA LYS A 152 -6.26 13.07 -24.77
C LYS A 152 -6.11 11.57 -25.03
N ARG A 153 -5.82 11.19 -26.28
CA ARG A 153 -5.79 9.79 -26.72
C ARG A 153 -4.52 9.07 -26.29
N TYR A 154 -3.37 9.74 -26.43
CA TYR A 154 -2.05 9.10 -26.28
C TYR A 154 -1.39 9.37 -24.93
N TRP A 155 -2.16 9.67 -23.89
CA TRP A 155 -1.65 10.02 -22.58
C TRP A 155 -0.73 8.96 -21.95
N LYS A 156 -0.94 7.66 -22.27
CA LYS A 156 -0.09 6.58 -21.79
C LYS A 156 1.32 6.61 -22.38
N LEU A 157 1.51 7.17 -23.58
CA LEU A 157 2.82 7.28 -24.21
C LEU A 157 3.71 8.28 -23.46
N ILE A 158 3.14 9.36 -22.94
CA ILE A 158 3.86 10.39 -22.19
C ILE A 158 4.45 9.85 -20.88
N GLN A 159 3.91 8.74 -20.38
CA GLN A 159 4.36 8.10 -19.14
C GLN A 159 5.35 6.95 -19.37
N GLN A 160 5.70 6.67 -20.62
CA GLN A 160 6.65 5.60 -20.96
C GLN A 160 8.07 6.15 -21.03
N ASP A 161 9.04 5.29 -20.72
CA ASP A 161 10.44 5.63 -20.90
C ASP A 161 10.82 5.67 -22.40
N ASN A 162 11.91 6.37 -22.70
CA ASN A 162 12.35 6.58 -24.07
C ASN A 162 12.72 5.25 -24.79
N TYR A 163 13.25 4.28 -24.06
CA TYR A 163 13.60 2.97 -24.63
C TYR A 163 12.34 2.22 -25.08
N THR A 164 11.32 2.18 -24.23
CA THR A 164 10.02 1.57 -24.57
C THR A 164 9.34 2.27 -25.75
N LEU A 165 9.45 3.61 -25.83
CA LEU A 165 8.89 4.38 -26.94
C LEU A 165 9.60 4.11 -28.26
N SER A 166 10.95 4.05 -28.26
CA SER A 166 11.75 3.83 -29.46
C SER A 166 11.58 2.43 -30.04
N SER A 167 11.22 1.43 -29.22
CA SER A 167 10.96 0.06 -29.66
C SER A 167 9.57 -0.15 -30.25
N LYS A 168 8.64 0.80 -30.08
CA LYS A 168 7.27 0.68 -30.62
C LYS A 168 7.22 1.09 -32.09
N ARG A 169 6.78 0.18 -32.94
CA ARG A 169 6.39 0.52 -34.31
C ARG A 169 5.03 1.23 -34.27
N PHE A 170 5.02 2.50 -34.60
CA PHE A 170 3.78 3.25 -34.85
C PHE A 170 3.37 2.99 -36.28
N TYR A 171 2.28 2.24 -36.49
CA TYR A 171 1.66 2.14 -37.81
C TYR A 171 0.92 3.45 -38.06
N HIS A 172 1.26 4.11 -39.18
CA HIS A 172 0.58 5.30 -39.69
C HIS A 172 -0.77 4.94 -40.30
#